data_18c4102ec4a92298592f196d057f4ab3
#
_entry.id   18c4102ec4a92298592f196d057f4ab3
#
_cell.length_a   1.000
_cell.length_b   1.000
_cell.length_c   1.000
_cell.angle_alpha   90.00
_cell.angle_beta   90.00
_cell.angle_gamma   90.00
#
_symmetry.space_group_name_H-M   'P 1'
#
loop_
_entity.id
_entity.type
_entity.pdbx_description
1 polymer ?
#
loop_
_entity_poly.entity_id
_entity_poly.type
_entity_poly.pdbx_seq_one_letter_code
_entity_poly.pdbx_strand_id
1 'polypeptide(L)'
;MIHDPAIFYDEVSGNYYTYSTGAICQKSKDLVHWKEIGKVVERPPQESVEWTGSEDIWAPDIVKVGKEYRLYCSNSSWGVRQSCIFLAVADRPEGPFEPKGCVLKTTEKFPQSVTNAIDANIIEDAKTGEQYMLYGSFWGGCHVLKLNRTTGFAEEEGIG
;
A
#
# COMPACT_ATOMS: atom_id res chain seq x y z
N MET A 1 -3.43 -16.70 -10.33
CA MET A 1 -4.09 -15.51 -10.94
C MET A 1 -3.60 -14.32 -10.15
N ILE A 2 -3.11 -13.26 -10.82
CA ILE A 2 -2.67 -12.02 -10.16
C ILE A 2 -3.89 -11.10 -10.09
N HIS A 3 -4.12 -10.45 -8.93
CA HIS A 3 -5.20 -9.50 -8.70
C HIS A 3 -4.61 -8.20 -8.13
N ASP A 4 -5.02 -7.04 -8.69
CA ASP A 4 -4.57 -5.69 -8.32
C ASP A 4 -3.03 -5.54 -8.23
N PRO A 5 -2.27 -5.84 -9.30
CA PRO A 5 -0.83 -5.81 -9.22
C PRO A 5 -0.27 -4.40 -9.34
N ALA A 6 0.65 -4.04 -8.42
CA ALA A 6 1.63 -3.00 -8.65
C ALA A 6 2.89 -3.59 -9.27
N ILE A 7 3.59 -2.83 -10.11
CA ILE A 7 4.87 -3.21 -10.70
C ILE A 7 5.97 -2.24 -10.30
N PHE A 8 7.16 -2.77 -10.04
CA PHE A 8 8.32 -2.00 -9.61
C PHE A 8 9.59 -2.52 -10.28
N TYR A 9 10.41 -1.62 -10.81
CA TYR A 9 11.76 -1.95 -11.26
C TYR A 9 12.77 -1.52 -10.20
N ASP A 10 13.55 -2.48 -9.71
CA ASP A 10 14.61 -2.20 -8.76
C ASP A 10 15.97 -2.08 -9.48
N GLU A 11 16.48 -0.86 -9.57
CA GLU A 11 17.76 -0.57 -10.23
C GLU A 11 18.95 -1.27 -9.55
N VAL A 12 18.86 -1.55 -8.25
CA VAL A 12 19.95 -2.19 -7.50
C VAL A 12 20.10 -3.66 -7.90
N SER A 13 19.00 -4.38 -8.01
CA SER A 13 19.02 -5.80 -8.40
C SER A 13 18.89 -6.02 -9.91
N GLY A 14 18.46 -4.99 -10.66
CA GLY A 14 18.16 -5.07 -12.09
C GLY A 14 16.98 -6.00 -12.41
N ASN A 15 16.02 -6.11 -11.47
CA ASN A 15 14.86 -6.96 -11.64
C ASN A 15 13.55 -6.15 -11.53
N TYR A 16 12.52 -6.70 -12.16
CA TYR A 16 11.14 -6.28 -11.99
C TYR A 16 10.48 -7.10 -10.89
N TYR A 17 9.65 -6.44 -10.11
CA TYR A 17 8.84 -7.06 -9.06
C TYR A 17 7.38 -6.69 -9.26
N THR A 18 6.48 -7.64 -9.00
CA THR A 18 5.05 -7.35 -8.84
C THR A 18 4.63 -7.67 -7.42
N TYR A 19 3.73 -6.85 -6.92
CA TYR A 19 3.05 -7.09 -5.65
C TYR A 19 1.55 -7.08 -5.91
N SER A 20 0.83 -8.04 -5.38
CA SER A 20 -0.60 -8.22 -5.64
C SER A 20 -1.37 -8.49 -4.37
N THR A 21 -2.69 -8.49 -4.46
CA THR A 21 -3.59 -8.88 -3.36
C THR A 21 -3.09 -10.13 -2.65
N GLY A 22 -3.13 -10.12 -1.30
CA GLY A 22 -2.49 -11.11 -0.43
C GLY A 22 -1.03 -10.78 -0.10
N ALA A 23 -0.51 -9.62 -0.54
CA ALA A 23 0.91 -9.23 -0.48
C ALA A 23 1.83 -10.28 -1.14
N ILE A 24 1.39 -10.82 -2.27
CA ILE A 24 2.15 -11.81 -3.03
C ILE A 24 3.14 -11.12 -3.95
N CYS A 25 4.41 -11.44 -3.80
CA CYS A 25 5.49 -10.91 -4.61
C CYS A 25 5.91 -11.91 -5.69
N GLN A 26 6.16 -11.40 -6.91
CA GLN A 26 6.81 -12.12 -7.99
C GLN A 26 7.97 -11.29 -8.54
N LYS A 27 8.91 -11.95 -9.18
CA LYS A 27 10.15 -11.36 -9.71
C LYS A 27 10.39 -11.80 -11.13
N SER A 28 10.85 -10.88 -11.97
CA SER A 28 11.23 -11.14 -13.36
C SER A 28 12.47 -10.33 -13.77
N LYS A 29 13.22 -10.83 -14.75
CA LYS A 29 14.29 -10.08 -15.43
C LYS A 29 13.85 -9.45 -16.75
N ASP A 30 12.78 -9.96 -17.33
CA ASP A 30 12.39 -9.69 -18.73
C ASP A 30 10.91 -9.37 -18.92
N LEU A 31 10.12 -9.28 -17.81
CA LEU A 31 8.68 -9.06 -17.81
C LEU A 31 7.85 -10.20 -18.45
N VAL A 32 8.50 -11.27 -18.87
CA VAL A 32 7.88 -12.43 -19.52
C VAL A 32 7.92 -13.66 -18.60
N HIS A 33 9.08 -13.93 -18.02
CA HIS A 33 9.28 -15.08 -17.15
C HIS A 33 9.28 -14.62 -15.69
N TRP A 34 8.26 -15.02 -14.94
CA TRP A 34 8.04 -14.63 -13.55
C TRP A 34 8.29 -15.79 -12.60
N LYS A 35 9.02 -15.50 -11.53
CA LYS A 35 9.23 -16.41 -10.41
C LYS A 35 8.48 -15.88 -9.20
N GLU A 36 7.63 -16.72 -8.61
CA GLU A 36 6.97 -16.41 -7.35
C GLU A 36 7.97 -16.43 -6.19
N ILE A 37 7.94 -15.36 -5.40
CA ILE A 37 8.66 -15.22 -4.13
C ILE A 37 7.77 -15.68 -2.99
N GLY A 38 6.47 -15.38 -3.07
CA GLY A 38 5.47 -15.69 -2.07
C GLY A 38 4.98 -14.47 -1.33
N LYS A 39 4.37 -14.68 -0.17
CA LYS A 39 3.83 -13.64 0.68
C LYS A 39 4.96 -12.84 1.35
N VAL A 40 4.95 -11.51 1.21
CA VAL A 40 6.02 -10.63 1.71
C VAL A 40 5.61 -9.77 2.91
N VAL A 41 4.32 -9.68 3.22
CA VAL A 41 3.77 -9.11 4.46
C VAL A 41 2.96 -10.21 5.13
N GLU A 42 3.34 -10.63 6.33
CA GLU A 42 2.70 -11.77 7.00
C GLU A 42 1.26 -11.46 7.41
N ARG A 43 1.01 -10.28 7.98
CA ARG A 43 -0.31 -9.83 8.43
C ARG A 43 -0.38 -8.30 8.48
N PRO A 44 -1.59 -7.70 8.41
CA PRO A 44 -1.74 -6.27 8.68
C PRO A 44 -1.32 -5.91 10.12
N PRO A 45 -1.00 -4.63 10.42
CA PRO A 45 -0.80 -4.19 11.80
C PRO A 45 -2.03 -4.48 12.65
N GLN A 46 -1.81 -4.78 13.93
CA GLN A 46 -2.89 -5.14 14.86
C GLN A 46 -3.99 -4.08 14.90
N GLU A 47 -3.62 -2.79 14.91
CA GLU A 47 -4.58 -1.68 14.91
C GLU A 47 -5.44 -1.62 13.65
N SER A 48 -4.92 -2.08 12.50
CA SER A 48 -5.70 -2.18 11.26
C SER A 48 -6.72 -3.31 11.35
N VAL A 49 -6.33 -4.46 11.88
CA VAL A 49 -7.22 -5.61 12.10
C VAL A 49 -8.34 -5.25 13.08
N GLU A 50 -8.01 -4.56 14.16
CA GLU A 50 -9.02 -4.08 15.14
C GLU A 50 -9.99 -3.08 14.54
N TRP A 51 -9.50 -2.23 13.61
CA TRP A 51 -10.32 -1.24 12.92
C TRP A 51 -11.27 -1.88 11.90
N THR A 52 -10.75 -2.77 11.05
CA THR A 52 -11.49 -3.34 9.92
C THR A 52 -12.24 -4.63 10.25
N GLY A 53 -11.80 -5.35 11.28
CA GLY A 53 -12.28 -6.70 11.58
C GLY A 53 -11.79 -7.75 10.58
N SER A 54 -10.77 -7.45 9.77
CA SER A 54 -10.25 -8.33 8.71
C SER A 54 -8.74 -8.47 8.81
N GLU A 55 -8.21 -9.62 8.44
CA GLU A 55 -6.77 -9.88 8.24
C GLU A 55 -6.37 -9.88 6.75
N ASP A 56 -7.31 -9.62 5.85
CA ASP A 56 -7.06 -9.60 4.41
C ASP A 56 -6.15 -8.44 4.02
N ILE A 57 -5.24 -8.69 3.09
CA ILE A 57 -4.37 -7.68 2.48
C ILE A 57 -4.76 -7.56 1.01
N TRP A 58 -5.16 -6.35 0.60
CA TRP A 58 -5.57 -6.05 -0.77
C TRP A 58 -4.60 -5.07 -1.44
N ALA A 59 -4.75 -4.90 -2.74
CA ALA A 59 -4.19 -3.89 -3.62
C ALA A 59 -2.97 -3.14 -3.02
N PRO A 60 -1.75 -3.71 -3.10
CA PRO A 60 -0.54 -3.05 -2.64
C PRO A 60 0.00 -2.08 -3.68
N ASP A 61 0.70 -1.03 -3.23
CA ASP A 61 1.59 -0.23 -4.06
C ASP A 61 2.95 -0.06 -3.40
N ILE A 62 4.00 0.14 -4.20
CA ILE A 62 5.38 0.13 -3.73
C ILE A 62 6.15 1.36 -4.18
N VAL A 63 6.94 1.93 -3.27
CA VAL A 63 7.91 2.97 -3.58
C VAL A 63 9.22 2.72 -2.84
N LYS A 64 10.34 3.13 -3.44
CA LYS A 64 11.66 3.11 -2.81
C LYS A 64 12.04 4.52 -2.37
N VAL A 65 12.41 4.67 -1.10
CA VAL A 65 12.88 5.93 -0.53
C VAL A 65 14.25 5.71 0.10
N GLY A 66 15.28 6.21 -0.57
CA GLY A 66 16.67 5.93 -0.17
C GLY A 66 17.00 4.44 -0.23
N LYS A 67 17.22 3.82 0.92
CA LYS A 67 17.49 2.37 1.02
C LYS A 67 16.26 1.55 1.43
N GLU A 68 15.17 2.22 1.75
CA GLU A 68 13.95 1.63 2.28
C GLU A 68 12.94 1.35 1.16
N TYR A 69 12.38 0.16 1.16
CA TYR A 69 11.23 -0.21 0.32
C TYR A 69 9.97 -0.09 1.16
N ARG A 70 9.00 0.68 0.69
CA ARG A 70 7.73 0.95 1.35
C ARG A 70 6.59 0.35 0.57
N LEU A 71 5.87 -0.57 1.18
CA LEU A 71 4.69 -1.19 0.62
C LEU A 71 3.45 -0.65 1.34
N TYR A 72 2.57 -0.01 0.58
CA TYR A 72 1.29 0.50 1.07
C TYR A 72 0.21 -0.51 0.68
N CYS A 73 -0.46 -1.07 1.66
CA CYS A 73 -1.44 -2.13 1.44
C CYS A 73 -2.80 -1.72 2.00
N SER A 74 -3.85 -2.12 1.32
CA SER A 74 -5.21 -1.97 1.81
C SER A 74 -5.57 -3.12 2.73
N ASN A 75 -6.30 -2.83 3.81
CA ASN A 75 -6.94 -3.82 4.67
C ASN A 75 -8.40 -3.44 4.84
N SER A 76 -9.31 -4.32 4.47
CA SER A 76 -10.75 -4.05 4.45
C SER A 76 -11.55 -5.35 4.43
N SER A 77 -12.86 -5.21 4.40
CA SER A 77 -13.82 -6.28 4.10
C SER A 77 -14.69 -5.89 2.92
N TRP A 78 -15.18 -6.88 2.19
CA TRP A 78 -15.98 -6.63 0.99
C TRP A 78 -17.29 -5.91 1.31
N GLY A 79 -17.57 -4.84 0.53
CA GLY A 79 -18.84 -4.11 0.61
C GLY A 79 -18.96 -3.09 1.75
N VAL A 80 -17.87 -2.80 2.45
CA VAL A 80 -17.84 -1.80 3.55
C VAL A 80 -16.82 -0.70 3.29
N ARG A 81 -16.94 0.44 3.98
CA ARG A 81 -15.94 1.53 4.00
C ARG A 81 -15.14 1.58 5.30
N GLN A 82 -15.28 0.60 6.16
CA GLN A 82 -14.42 0.46 7.33
C GLN A 82 -13.09 -0.15 6.92
N SER A 83 -12.21 0.70 6.40
CA SER A 83 -10.99 0.30 5.70
C SER A 83 -9.76 1.00 6.28
N CYS A 84 -8.60 0.47 5.99
CA CYS A 84 -7.31 1.05 6.37
C CYS A 84 -6.30 0.83 5.24
N ILE A 85 -5.52 1.86 4.92
CA ILE A 85 -4.25 1.71 4.22
C ILE A 85 -3.16 1.72 5.26
N PHE A 86 -2.32 0.69 5.27
CA PHE A 86 -1.18 0.59 6.17
C PHE A 86 0.15 0.58 5.42
N LEU A 87 1.21 1.00 6.10
CA LEU A 87 2.59 0.97 5.62
C LEU A 87 3.30 -0.26 6.17
N ALA A 88 4.01 -0.97 5.29
CA ALA A 88 5.00 -1.98 5.65
C ALA A 88 6.34 -1.67 4.98
N VAL A 89 7.45 -1.99 5.63
CA VAL A 89 8.79 -1.55 5.23
C VAL A 89 9.78 -2.71 5.20
N ALA A 90 10.66 -2.71 4.20
CA ALA A 90 11.76 -3.67 4.07
C ALA A 90 13.05 -3.00 3.59
N ASP A 91 14.20 -3.67 3.75
CA ASP A 91 15.50 -3.26 3.23
C ASP A 91 15.80 -3.84 1.83
N ARG A 92 14.90 -4.68 1.31
CA ARG A 92 14.99 -5.33 0.00
C ARG A 92 13.61 -5.60 -0.60
N PRO A 93 13.50 -5.67 -1.92
CA PRO A 93 12.19 -5.81 -2.58
C PRO A 93 11.50 -7.15 -2.32
N GLU A 94 12.25 -8.21 -2.03
CA GLU A 94 11.68 -9.51 -1.69
C GLU A 94 11.16 -9.59 -0.24
N GLY A 95 11.29 -8.52 0.55
CA GLY A 95 10.91 -8.52 1.96
C GLY A 95 11.81 -9.40 2.86
N PRO A 96 11.34 -9.84 4.02
CA PRO A 96 9.99 -9.60 4.55
C PRO A 96 9.75 -8.13 4.85
N PHE A 97 8.53 -7.66 4.59
CA PHE A 97 8.10 -6.32 4.96
C PHE A 97 7.49 -6.33 6.35
N GLU A 98 7.97 -5.44 7.19
CA GLU A 98 7.48 -5.25 8.56
C GLU A 98 6.39 -4.17 8.58
N PRO A 99 5.17 -4.47 9.03
CA PRO A 99 4.11 -3.48 9.20
C PRO A 99 4.50 -2.41 10.21
N LYS A 100 4.29 -1.13 9.85
CA LYS A 100 4.63 0.04 10.68
C LYS A 100 3.43 0.74 11.29
N GLY A 101 2.25 0.57 10.71
CA GLY A 101 1.02 1.17 11.21
C GLY A 101 0.09 1.66 10.11
N CYS A 102 -1.07 2.18 10.52
CA CYS A 102 -2.06 2.73 9.62
C CYS A 102 -1.66 4.12 9.13
N VAL A 103 -1.73 4.32 7.81
CA VAL A 103 -1.51 5.63 7.17
C VAL A 103 -2.81 6.41 7.10
N LEU A 104 -3.90 5.72 6.77
CA LEU A 104 -5.24 6.31 6.64
C LEU A 104 -6.29 5.28 7.05
N LYS A 105 -7.31 5.75 7.78
CA LYS A 105 -8.50 4.97 8.16
C LYS A 105 -9.74 5.66 7.67
N THR A 106 -10.71 4.90 7.18
CA THR A 106 -12.04 5.38 6.82
C THR A 106 -13.13 4.58 7.52
N THR A 107 -14.30 5.18 7.67
CA THR A 107 -15.43 4.51 8.29
C THR A 107 -16.77 5.09 7.82
N GLU A 108 -17.75 4.24 7.63
CA GLU A 108 -19.12 4.64 7.34
C GLU A 108 -19.88 5.22 8.54
N LYS A 109 -19.30 5.12 9.74
CA LYS A 109 -19.92 5.66 10.98
C LYS A 109 -19.86 7.18 11.07
N PHE A 110 -18.95 7.81 10.33
CA PHE A 110 -18.85 9.27 10.25
C PHE A 110 -19.44 9.77 8.93
N PRO A 111 -20.54 10.55 8.95
CA PRO A 111 -21.17 11.03 7.72
C PRO A 111 -20.25 11.87 6.83
N GLN A 112 -19.22 12.49 7.41
CA GLN A 112 -18.21 13.30 6.69
C GLN A 112 -17.19 12.43 5.95
N SER A 113 -16.98 11.21 6.40
CA SER A 113 -16.07 10.27 5.74
C SER A 113 -16.78 9.69 4.52
N VAL A 114 -16.48 10.25 3.35
CA VAL A 114 -17.08 9.85 2.08
C VAL A 114 -16.14 8.96 1.26
N THR A 115 -14.88 8.85 1.67
CA THR A 115 -13.84 8.09 0.97
C THR A 115 -13.74 6.65 1.43
N ASN A 116 -12.93 5.86 0.74
CA ASN A 116 -12.59 4.50 1.12
C ASN A 116 -11.07 4.33 1.13
N ALA A 117 -10.48 3.97 2.26
CA ALA A 117 -9.03 3.80 2.42
C ALA A 117 -8.58 2.46 1.83
N ILE A 118 -8.63 2.36 0.51
CA ILE A 118 -8.13 1.23 -0.29
C ILE A 118 -7.46 1.74 -1.57
N ASP A 119 -6.78 0.86 -2.28
CA ASP A 119 -6.23 1.06 -3.62
C ASP A 119 -5.22 2.21 -3.67
N ALA A 120 -4.23 2.18 -2.77
CA ALA A 120 -3.17 3.18 -2.72
C ALA A 120 -2.32 3.15 -4.00
N ASN A 121 -1.95 4.36 -4.47
CA ASN A 121 -0.93 4.55 -5.50
C ASN A 121 -0.05 5.74 -5.12
N ILE A 122 1.25 5.53 -5.04
CA ILE A 122 2.21 6.53 -4.57
C ILE A 122 2.81 7.28 -5.76
N ILE A 123 2.71 8.61 -5.70
CA ILE A 123 3.28 9.51 -6.70
C ILE A 123 4.35 10.36 -6.03
N GLU A 124 5.50 10.50 -6.69
CA GLU A 124 6.53 11.47 -6.31
C GLU A 124 6.60 12.60 -7.35
N ASP A 125 6.50 13.85 -6.90
CA ASP A 125 6.76 15.00 -7.75
C ASP A 125 8.26 15.05 -8.08
N ALA A 126 8.59 14.88 -9.35
CA ALA A 126 9.97 14.81 -9.82
C ALA A 126 10.77 16.11 -9.61
N LYS A 127 10.09 17.25 -9.37
CA LYS A 127 10.74 18.55 -9.17
C LYS A 127 11.01 18.83 -7.69
N THR A 128 10.06 18.50 -6.83
CA THR A 128 10.11 18.83 -5.40
C THR A 128 10.52 17.64 -4.55
N GLY A 129 10.33 16.40 -5.03
CA GLY A 129 10.49 15.17 -4.27
C GLY A 129 9.38 14.95 -3.24
N GLU A 130 8.33 15.75 -3.28
CA GLU A 130 7.15 15.56 -2.43
C GLU A 130 6.40 14.28 -2.84
N GLN A 131 5.90 13.56 -1.86
CA GLN A 131 5.16 12.33 -2.08
C GLN A 131 3.68 12.49 -1.76
N TYR A 132 2.87 11.91 -2.61
CA TYR A 132 1.42 11.91 -2.49
C TYR A 132 0.90 10.50 -2.65
N MET A 133 -0.17 10.18 -1.94
CA MET A 133 -0.91 8.94 -2.10
C MET A 133 -2.27 9.24 -2.74
N LEU A 134 -2.52 8.72 -3.93
CA LEU A 134 -3.85 8.57 -4.47
C LEU A 134 -4.47 7.34 -3.83
N TYR A 135 -5.74 7.43 -3.49
CA TYR A 135 -6.45 6.30 -2.89
C TYR A 135 -7.96 6.43 -3.13
N GLY A 136 -8.68 5.38 -2.89
CA GLY A 136 -10.12 5.35 -2.93
C GLY A 136 -10.69 4.57 -4.11
N SER A 137 -11.86 4.01 -3.88
CA SER A 137 -12.62 3.25 -4.87
C SER A 137 -14.08 3.27 -4.49
N PHE A 138 -14.97 3.35 -5.49
CA PHE A 138 -16.41 3.51 -5.28
C PHE A 138 -16.78 4.75 -4.46
N TRP A 139 -17.86 4.74 -3.74
CA TRP A 139 -18.40 5.82 -2.85
C TRP A 139 -17.95 7.23 -3.25
N GLY A 140 -17.02 7.83 -2.52
CA GLY A 140 -16.51 9.18 -2.79
C GLY A 140 -15.51 9.28 -3.93
N GLY A 141 -15.13 8.18 -4.56
CA GLY A 141 -14.16 8.14 -5.66
C GLY A 141 -12.70 8.24 -5.20
N CYS A 142 -11.84 8.75 -6.07
CA CYS A 142 -10.40 8.87 -5.83
C CYS A 142 -10.05 10.18 -5.12
N HIS A 143 -9.17 10.11 -4.15
CA HIS A 143 -8.67 11.22 -3.36
C HIS A 143 -7.14 11.24 -3.34
N VAL A 144 -6.58 12.35 -2.92
CA VAL A 144 -5.13 12.55 -2.79
C VAL A 144 -4.84 13.05 -1.38
N LEU A 145 -3.84 12.49 -0.75
CA LEU A 145 -3.24 13.02 0.47
C LEU A 145 -1.73 13.16 0.32
N LYS A 146 -1.15 14.09 1.07
CA LYS A 146 0.29 14.30 1.11
C LYS A 146 0.92 13.38 2.13
N LEU A 147 2.02 12.72 1.75
CA LEU A 147 2.82 11.88 2.62
C LEU A 147 4.05 12.63 3.13
N ASN A 148 4.38 12.42 4.38
CA ASN A 148 5.67 12.81 4.91
C ASN A 148 6.74 11.86 4.35
N ARG A 149 7.61 12.38 3.50
CA ARG A 149 8.63 11.57 2.80
C ARG A 149 9.58 10.85 3.76
N THR A 150 9.83 11.41 4.93
CA THR A 150 10.73 10.80 5.93
C THR A 150 10.08 9.60 6.60
N THR A 151 8.83 9.72 7.01
CA THR A 151 8.13 8.68 7.78
C THR A 151 7.28 7.74 6.93
N GLY A 152 6.81 8.19 5.76
CA GLY A 152 5.87 7.45 4.90
C GLY A 152 4.41 7.52 5.34
N PHE A 153 4.11 8.26 6.41
CA PHE A 153 2.75 8.46 6.90
C PHE A 153 2.13 9.74 6.33
N ALA A 154 0.82 9.90 6.45
CA ALA A 154 0.14 11.13 6.11
C ALA A 154 0.70 12.32 6.89
N GLU A 155 0.83 13.49 6.25
CA GLU A 155 1.28 14.72 6.95
C GLU A 155 0.21 15.24 7.91
N GLU A 156 -1.06 15.04 7.61
CA GLU A 156 -2.19 15.40 8.46
C GLU A 156 -2.86 14.13 8.98
N GLU A 157 -3.02 14.04 10.29
CA GLU A 157 -3.87 12.99 10.87
C GLU A 157 -5.31 13.25 10.45
N GLY A 158 -5.85 12.39 9.60
CA GLY A 158 -7.21 12.49 9.09
C GLY A 158 -7.94 11.16 9.09
N ILE A 159 -9.20 11.21 9.50
CA ILE A 159 -10.21 10.24 9.05
C ILE A 159 -10.78 10.85 7.77
N GLY A 160 -10.38 10.28 6.62
CA GLY A 160 -10.82 10.72 5.32
C GLY A 160 -12.31 10.49 5.06
#